data_4321d4851765687d45dea129a04c6eb7
#
_entry.id   4321d4851765687d45dea129a04c6eb7
#
_cell.length_a   1.000
_cell.length_b   1.000
_cell.length_c   1.000
_cell.angle_alpha   90.00
_cell.angle_beta   90.00
_cell.angle_gamma   90.00
#
_symmetry.space_group_name_H-M   'P 1'
#
loop_
_entity.id
_entity.type
_entity.pdbx_description
1 polymer ?
#
loop_
_entity_poly.entity_id
_entity_poly.type
_entity_poly.pdbx_seq_one_letter_code
_entity_poly.pdbx_strand_id
1 'polypeptide(L)'
;ADVGAPSWGDADPHSQAWKCCWAAVEQQEKLLPRSGEVKEKYDVEIGVRMGINSGFVSAGNMGSTQKMQYTVMGDAVNQAARFEPACKIFGVLIMIGESTYEMASDKIEARKLGLLVAKGKKQAVGVYELLAKKGELAAKKAKLVHQFESAWEIYASGQFAEAKSAFEACLKIMDDEPSRIYAAQCE
;
A
#
# COMPACT_ATOMS: atom_id res chain seq x y z
N ALA A 1 -9.86 -8.63 22.11
CA ALA A 1 -9.81 -7.25 22.61
C ALA A 1 -9.38 -6.35 21.45
N ASP A 2 -10.05 -5.25 21.27
CA ASP A 2 -9.79 -4.30 20.21
C ASP A 2 -8.58 -3.44 20.56
N VAL A 3 -7.53 -3.47 19.72
CA VAL A 3 -6.26 -2.77 19.99
C VAL A 3 -6.38 -1.27 19.77
N GLY A 4 -7.28 -0.88 18.93
CA GLY A 4 -7.51 0.53 18.61
C GLY A 4 -8.47 1.18 19.54
N ALA A 5 -8.94 0.43 20.47
CA ALA A 5 -10.10 0.79 21.18
C ALA A 5 -9.93 1.95 22.16
N PRO A 6 -10.45 1.94 23.23
CA PRO A 6 -10.92 3.08 24.04
C PRO A 6 -9.86 4.08 24.46
N SER A 7 -8.61 3.67 24.49
CA SER A 7 -7.51 4.57 24.86
C SER A 7 -7.24 5.70 23.85
N TRP A 8 -7.76 5.57 22.63
CA TRP A 8 -7.58 6.55 21.55
C TRP A 8 -8.84 7.37 21.28
N GLY A 9 -9.89 7.12 22.03
CA GLY A 9 -11.12 7.93 22.02
C GLY A 9 -12.02 7.77 20.81
N ASP A 10 -11.68 6.89 19.87
CA ASP A 10 -12.43 6.67 18.65
C ASP A 10 -12.46 5.18 18.32
N ALA A 11 -13.60 4.57 18.57
CA ALA A 11 -13.81 3.12 18.36
C ALA A 11 -14.29 2.78 16.93
N ASP A 12 -14.48 3.79 16.05
CA ASP A 12 -14.91 3.56 14.67
C ASP A 12 -13.76 3.00 13.84
N PRO A 13 -13.87 1.76 13.32
CA PRO A 13 -12.83 1.14 12.48
C PRO A 13 -12.50 1.95 11.22
N HIS A 14 -13.49 2.61 10.61
CA HIS A 14 -13.28 3.47 9.45
C HIS A 14 -12.38 4.65 9.78
N SER A 15 -12.64 5.29 10.93
CA SER A 15 -11.82 6.39 11.42
C SER A 15 -10.37 5.97 11.64
N GLN A 16 -10.13 4.79 12.17
CA GLN A 16 -8.78 4.28 12.40
C GLN A 16 -8.06 3.92 11.10
N ALA A 17 -8.77 3.34 10.12
CA ALA A 17 -8.21 2.98 8.84
C ALA A 17 -7.64 4.21 8.09
N TRP A 18 -8.42 5.28 7.90
CA TRP A 18 -7.95 6.45 7.19
C TRP A 18 -6.89 7.25 7.98
N LYS A 19 -6.99 7.32 9.33
CA LYS A 19 -5.95 7.96 10.16
C LYS A 19 -4.61 7.26 10.04
N CYS A 20 -4.61 5.93 10.01
CA CYS A 20 -3.40 5.14 9.77
C CYS A 20 -2.80 5.42 8.38
N CYS A 21 -3.64 5.46 7.35
CA CYS A 21 -3.22 5.83 6.00
C CYS A 21 -2.62 7.24 5.93
N TRP A 22 -3.26 8.23 6.56
CA TRP A 22 -2.75 9.61 6.60
C TRP A 22 -1.40 9.70 7.31
N ALA A 23 -1.26 9.00 8.44
CA ALA A 23 0.02 8.95 9.16
C ALA A 23 1.14 8.36 8.29
N ALA A 24 0.85 7.33 7.50
CA ALA A 24 1.81 6.72 6.58
C ALA A 24 2.21 7.68 5.45
N VAL A 25 1.26 8.41 4.86
CA VAL A 25 1.54 9.46 3.86
C VAL A 25 2.43 10.54 4.46
N GLU A 26 2.06 11.09 5.62
CA GLU A 26 2.85 12.13 6.30
C GLU A 26 4.26 11.67 6.67
N GLN A 27 4.43 10.40 7.03
CA GLN A 27 5.76 9.85 7.28
C GLN A 27 6.62 9.84 6.02
N GLN A 28 6.07 9.43 4.87
CA GLN A 28 6.80 9.46 3.61
C GLN A 28 7.16 10.90 3.18
N GLU A 29 6.21 11.83 3.30
CA GLU A 29 6.44 13.24 2.97
C GLU A 29 7.57 13.86 3.81
N LYS A 30 7.68 13.49 5.09
CA LYS A 30 8.74 13.96 5.98
C LYS A 30 10.07 13.24 5.75
N LEU A 31 10.03 11.99 5.27
CA LEU A 31 11.23 11.19 5.02
C LEU A 31 11.94 11.59 3.73
N LEU A 32 11.19 11.90 2.66
CA LEU A 32 11.74 12.19 1.34
C LEU A 32 12.82 13.30 1.34
N PRO A 33 12.60 14.48 1.95
CA PRO A 33 13.63 15.51 2.02
C PRO A 33 14.88 15.04 2.79
N ARG A 34 14.68 14.33 3.91
CA ARG A 34 15.79 13.81 4.73
C ARG A 34 16.58 12.72 4.02
N SER A 35 15.92 11.88 3.21
CA SER A 35 16.60 10.89 2.37
C SER A 35 17.54 11.58 1.36
N GLY A 36 17.11 12.68 0.76
CA GLY A 36 17.96 13.50 -0.12
C GLY A 36 19.20 14.05 0.59
N GLU A 37 19.03 14.63 1.77
CA GLU A 37 20.15 15.14 2.59
C GLU A 37 21.16 14.04 2.97
N VAL A 38 20.67 12.86 3.34
CA VAL A 38 21.51 11.71 3.70
C VAL A 38 22.24 11.17 2.47
N LYS A 39 21.56 11.10 1.32
CA LYS A 39 22.18 10.68 0.05
C LYS A 39 23.30 11.62 -0.36
N GLU A 40 23.07 12.93 -0.28
CA GLU A 40 24.09 13.93 -0.61
C GLU A 40 25.31 13.85 0.32
N LYS A 41 25.08 13.63 1.62
CA LYS A 41 26.16 13.64 2.63
C LYS A 41 26.91 12.32 2.76
N TYR A 42 26.23 11.20 2.57
CA TYR A 42 26.76 9.86 2.91
C TYR A 42 26.72 8.86 1.74
N ASP A 43 26.18 9.27 0.58
CA ASP A 43 25.93 8.41 -0.58
C ASP A 43 25.05 7.17 -0.24
N VAL A 44 24.13 7.34 0.73
CA VAL A 44 23.23 6.31 1.20
C VAL A 44 21.79 6.74 0.93
N GLU A 45 21.01 5.91 0.26
CA GLU A 45 19.59 6.13 0.03
C GLU A 45 18.76 5.47 1.14
N ILE A 46 17.97 6.28 1.84
CA ILE A 46 17.04 5.81 2.87
C ILE A 46 15.63 5.79 2.31
N GLY A 47 15.00 4.62 2.37
CA GLY A 47 13.60 4.44 2.00
C GLY A 47 12.87 3.56 3.01
N VAL A 48 11.61 3.86 3.28
CA VAL A 48 10.75 3.05 4.13
C VAL A 48 9.58 2.53 3.31
N ARG A 49 9.36 1.22 3.36
CA ARG A 49 8.16 0.59 2.81
C ARG A 49 7.19 0.31 3.94
N MET A 50 5.91 0.45 3.67
CA MET A 50 4.84 0.23 4.63
C MET A 50 3.76 -0.69 4.06
N GLY A 51 3.32 -1.66 4.87
CA GLY A 51 2.17 -2.50 4.60
C GLY A 51 1.08 -2.25 5.63
N ILE A 52 -0.11 -1.88 5.20
CA ILE A 52 -1.25 -1.57 6.06
C ILE A 52 -2.40 -2.51 5.72
N ASN A 53 -3.00 -3.11 6.74
CA ASN A 53 -4.20 -3.92 6.56
C ASN A 53 -5.15 -3.76 7.75
N SER A 54 -6.43 -3.81 7.47
CA SER A 54 -7.51 -3.74 8.47
C SER A 54 -8.17 -5.10 8.62
N GLY A 55 -8.55 -5.46 9.84
CA GLY A 55 -9.26 -6.71 10.12
C GLY A 55 -9.28 -7.05 11.60
N PHE A 56 -9.96 -8.12 11.93
CA PHE A 56 -10.03 -8.61 13.29
C PHE A 56 -8.69 -9.17 13.75
N VAL A 57 -8.29 -8.78 14.96
CA VAL A 57 -7.05 -9.24 15.61
C VAL A 57 -7.32 -9.60 17.08
N SER A 58 -6.52 -10.50 17.61
CA SER A 58 -6.46 -10.75 19.05
C SER A 58 -5.30 -9.96 19.64
N ALA A 59 -5.57 -9.16 20.65
CA ALA A 59 -4.57 -8.38 21.36
C ALA A 59 -4.44 -8.82 22.81
N GLY A 60 -3.23 -8.90 23.31
CA GLY A 60 -2.99 -9.29 24.69
C GLY A 60 -1.51 -9.56 24.99
N ASN A 61 -1.25 -9.91 26.25
CA ASN A 61 0.06 -10.36 26.66
C ASN A 61 0.30 -11.79 26.17
N MET A 62 1.31 -11.95 25.33
CA MET A 62 1.68 -13.23 24.74
C MET A 62 3.15 -13.52 25.01
N GLY A 63 3.46 -14.79 25.24
CA GLY A 63 4.81 -15.25 25.55
C GLY A 63 4.86 -16.35 26.57
N SER A 64 6.04 -16.56 27.12
CA SER A 64 6.27 -17.51 28.23
C SER A 64 6.21 -16.79 29.59
N THR A 65 6.19 -17.58 30.66
CA THR A 65 6.26 -17.04 32.04
C THR A 65 7.50 -16.18 32.32
N GLN A 66 8.55 -16.35 31.49
CA GLN A 66 9.79 -15.59 31.62
C GLN A 66 9.86 -14.35 30.73
N LYS A 67 9.08 -14.32 29.64
CA LYS A 67 9.06 -13.18 28.72
C LYS A 67 7.65 -13.00 28.14
N MET A 68 6.96 -12.00 28.66
CA MET A 68 5.64 -11.58 28.18
C MET A 68 5.78 -10.31 27.36
N GLN A 69 5.06 -10.24 26.26
CA GLN A 69 4.99 -9.05 25.42
C GLN A 69 3.55 -8.79 25.04
N TYR A 70 3.08 -7.56 25.23
CA TYR A 70 1.79 -7.14 24.69
C TYR A 70 1.90 -7.02 23.17
N THR A 71 1.12 -7.79 22.46
CA THR A 71 1.19 -7.86 21.00
C THR A 71 -0.16 -8.20 20.39
N VAL A 72 -0.22 -8.13 19.06
CA VAL A 72 -1.40 -8.47 18.27
C VAL A 72 -1.14 -9.71 17.43
N MET A 73 -2.13 -10.57 17.32
CA MET A 73 -2.12 -11.75 16.45
C MET A 73 -3.39 -11.80 15.62
N GLY A 74 -3.26 -12.29 14.41
CA GLY A 74 -4.39 -12.50 13.50
C GLY A 74 -3.95 -12.56 12.06
N ASP A 75 -4.87 -12.98 11.22
CA ASP A 75 -4.63 -13.07 9.80
C ASP A 75 -4.37 -11.70 9.16
N ALA A 76 -5.09 -10.68 9.64
CA ALA A 76 -4.89 -9.30 9.20
C ALA A 76 -3.47 -8.77 9.47
N VAL A 77 -2.88 -9.15 10.60
CA VAL A 77 -1.49 -8.79 10.95
C VAL A 77 -0.50 -9.48 10.00
N ASN A 78 -0.71 -10.77 9.75
CA ASN A 78 0.13 -11.54 8.84
C ASN A 78 0.04 -11.01 7.39
N GLN A 79 -1.11 -10.53 6.97
CA GLN A 79 -1.29 -9.90 5.66
C GLN A 79 -0.52 -8.58 5.58
N ALA A 80 -0.66 -7.69 6.57
CA ALA A 80 0.09 -6.43 6.64
C ALA A 80 1.61 -6.67 6.55
N ALA A 81 2.12 -7.67 7.30
CA ALA A 81 3.53 -8.04 7.28
C ALA A 81 4.01 -8.56 5.91
N ARG A 82 3.11 -9.03 5.04
CA ARG A 82 3.43 -9.44 3.66
C ARG A 82 3.35 -8.30 2.65
N PHE A 83 2.59 -7.27 2.94
CA PHE A 83 2.47 -6.11 2.05
C PHE A 83 3.75 -5.29 1.99
N GLU A 84 4.49 -5.15 3.11
CA GLU A 84 5.76 -4.43 3.13
C GLU A 84 6.76 -5.02 2.11
N PRO A 85 7.13 -6.30 2.13
CA PRO A 85 8.02 -6.85 1.11
C PRO A 85 7.40 -6.87 -0.28
N ALA A 86 6.07 -6.98 -0.42
CA ALA A 86 5.37 -6.91 -1.69
C ALA A 86 5.47 -5.51 -2.34
N CYS A 87 5.65 -4.45 -1.56
CA CYS A 87 5.93 -3.12 -2.10
C CYS A 87 7.11 -3.13 -3.08
N LYS A 88 8.14 -3.95 -2.83
CA LYS A 88 9.29 -4.09 -3.74
C LYS A 88 8.90 -4.72 -5.07
N ILE A 89 7.98 -5.68 -5.05
CA ILE A 89 7.53 -6.39 -6.25
C ILE A 89 6.73 -5.45 -7.17
N PHE A 90 5.94 -4.57 -6.57
CA PHE A 90 5.12 -3.60 -7.31
C PHE A 90 5.80 -2.23 -7.50
N GLY A 91 6.99 -2.02 -6.95
CA GLY A 91 7.72 -0.76 -7.06
C GLY A 91 7.05 0.41 -6.35
N VAL A 92 6.42 0.17 -5.20
CA VAL A 92 5.67 1.19 -4.42
C VAL A 92 6.21 1.33 -3.01
N LEU A 93 5.87 2.42 -2.32
CA LEU A 93 6.33 2.67 -0.95
C LEU A 93 5.30 2.30 0.10
N ILE A 94 4.01 2.49 -0.15
CA ILE A 94 2.95 2.17 0.78
C ILE A 94 1.92 1.29 0.08
N MET A 95 1.70 0.10 0.63
CA MET A 95 0.69 -0.83 0.16
C MET A 95 -0.40 -1.02 1.20
N ILE A 96 -1.65 -0.93 0.79
CA ILE A 96 -2.81 -1.20 1.63
C ILE A 96 -3.62 -2.36 1.08
N GLY A 97 -4.24 -3.13 1.96
CA GLY A 97 -5.16 -4.19 1.60
C GLY A 97 -6.54 -3.68 1.24
N GLU A 98 -7.30 -4.51 0.54
CA GLU A 98 -8.66 -4.21 0.08
C GLU A 98 -9.58 -3.76 1.23
N SER A 99 -9.55 -4.45 2.38
CA SER A 99 -10.34 -4.07 3.56
C SER A 99 -9.99 -2.67 4.09
N THR A 100 -8.72 -2.28 4.05
CA THR A 100 -8.31 -0.92 4.43
C THR A 100 -8.79 0.11 3.40
N TYR A 101 -8.68 -0.22 2.11
CA TYR A 101 -9.17 0.64 1.04
C TYR A 101 -10.67 0.88 1.16
N GLU A 102 -11.47 -0.17 1.36
CA GLU A 102 -12.93 -0.05 1.51
C GLU A 102 -13.33 0.86 2.68
N MET A 103 -12.61 0.79 3.80
CA MET A 103 -12.87 1.62 4.97
C MET A 103 -12.41 3.08 4.83
N ALA A 104 -11.44 3.37 3.97
CA ALA A 104 -10.76 4.66 3.90
C ALA A 104 -10.92 5.38 2.56
N SER A 105 -11.54 4.78 1.55
CA SER A 105 -11.57 5.27 0.15
C SER A 105 -12.12 6.68 -0.03
N ASP A 106 -12.99 7.13 0.87
CA ASP A 106 -13.53 8.49 0.87
C ASP A 106 -12.56 9.55 1.44
N LYS A 107 -11.47 9.13 2.09
CA LYS A 107 -10.47 9.97 2.76
C LYS A 107 -9.07 9.90 2.16
N ILE A 108 -8.84 9.00 1.21
CA ILE A 108 -7.52 8.76 0.61
C ILE A 108 -7.58 8.75 -0.91
N GLU A 109 -6.43 8.98 -1.53
CA GLU A 109 -6.18 8.66 -2.93
C GLU A 109 -5.31 7.41 -2.99
N ALA A 110 -5.80 6.41 -3.71
CA ALA A 110 -5.08 5.14 -3.89
C ALA A 110 -5.35 4.60 -5.30
N ARG A 111 -4.48 3.77 -5.82
CA ARG A 111 -4.71 3.03 -7.07
C ARG A 111 -4.63 1.54 -6.87
N LYS A 112 -5.46 0.79 -7.55
CA LYS A 112 -5.41 -0.66 -7.54
C LYS A 112 -4.12 -1.14 -8.22
N LEU A 113 -3.34 -1.95 -7.50
CA LEU A 113 -2.14 -2.57 -8.07
C LEU A 113 -2.44 -3.95 -8.67
N GLY A 114 -3.38 -4.68 -8.11
CA GLY A 114 -3.71 -6.03 -8.57
C GLY A 114 -4.10 -6.96 -7.43
N LEU A 115 -3.77 -8.23 -7.59
CA LEU A 115 -4.08 -9.29 -6.64
C LEU A 115 -2.79 -9.88 -6.08
N LEU A 116 -2.72 -10.03 -4.78
CA LEU A 116 -1.62 -10.71 -4.10
C LEU A 116 -2.09 -12.04 -3.51
N VAL A 117 -1.47 -13.13 -3.94
CA VAL A 117 -1.70 -14.45 -3.36
C VAL A 117 -0.71 -14.66 -2.21
N ALA A 118 -1.20 -14.73 -1.00
CA ALA A 118 -0.37 -14.97 0.15
C ALA A 118 0.08 -16.45 0.21
N LYS A 119 1.37 -16.70 0.44
CA LYS A 119 1.92 -18.06 0.58
C LYS A 119 1.12 -18.87 1.62
N GLY A 120 0.59 -20.01 1.19
CA GLY A 120 -0.24 -20.88 2.02
C GLY A 120 -1.73 -20.53 2.02
N LYS A 121 -2.19 -19.55 1.24
CA LYS A 121 -3.62 -19.26 1.03
C LYS A 121 -4.00 -19.48 -0.42
N LYS A 122 -5.27 -19.92 -0.61
CA LYS A 122 -5.86 -20.11 -1.95
C LYS A 122 -6.56 -18.85 -2.47
N GLN A 123 -6.82 -17.87 -1.60
CA GLN A 123 -7.52 -16.65 -1.98
C GLN A 123 -6.52 -15.53 -2.24
N ALA A 124 -6.67 -14.90 -3.39
CA ALA A 124 -6.00 -13.66 -3.73
C ALA A 124 -6.70 -12.48 -3.03
N VAL A 125 -5.92 -11.52 -2.57
CA VAL A 125 -6.41 -10.30 -1.91
C VAL A 125 -6.07 -9.11 -2.78
N GLY A 126 -7.02 -8.21 -2.98
CA GLY A 126 -6.79 -6.94 -3.67
C GLY A 126 -5.79 -6.08 -2.91
N VAL A 127 -4.82 -5.54 -3.63
CA VAL A 127 -3.82 -4.63 -3.06
C VAL A 127 -3.79 -3.31 -3.82
N TYR A 128 -3.55 -2.23 -3.07
CA TYR A 128 -3.59 -0.86 -3.57
C TYR A 128 -2.33 -0.11 -3.14
N GLU A 129 -1.83 0.77 -3.99
CA GLU A 129 -0.85 1.79 -3.60
C GLU A 129 -1.58 2.96 -2.95
N LEU A 130 -1.18 3.32 -1.75
CA LEU A 130 -1.63 4.55 -1.10
C LEU A 130 -0.77 5.72 -1.61
N LEU A 131 -1.41 6.74 -2.15
CA LEU A 131 -0.74 7.84 -2.85
C LEU A 131 -0.76 9.15 -2.08
N ALA A 132 -1.94 9.53 -1.55
CA ALA A 132 -2.14 10.82 -0.90
C ALA A 132 -3.40 10.81 -0.03
N LYS A 133 -3.62 11.88 0.72
CA LYS A 133 -4.91 12.20 1.32
C LYS A 133 -5.89 12.63 0.21
N LYS A 134 -7.18 12.46 0.45
CA LYS A 134 -8.21 12.80 -0.54
C LYS A 134 -8.11 14.26 -0.98
N GLY A 135 -8.07 14.47 -2.29
CA GLY A 135 -7.98 15.79 -2.90
C GLY A 135 -6.57 16.41 -2.95
N GLU A 136 -5.54 15.73 -2.41
CA GLU A 136 -4.16 16.23 -2.41
C GLU A 136 -3.30 15.63 -3.53
N LEU A 137 -3.86 14.77 -4.37
CA LEU A 137 -3.13 14.15 -5.47
C LEU A 137 -2.89 15.15 -6.60
N ALA A 138 -1.62 15.36 -6.98
CA ALA A 138 -1.26 16.24 -8.09
C ALA A 138 -1.93 15.81 -9.39
N ALA A 139 -2.42 16.76 -10.17
CA ALA A 139 -3.20 16.51 -11.41
C ALA A 139 -2.48 15.57 -12.40
N LYS A 140 -1.15 15.69 -12.51
CA LYS A 140 -0.35 14.81 -13.38
C LYS A 140 -0.35 13.36 -12.88
N LYS A 141 -0.26 13.15 -11.54
CA LYS A 141 -0.33 11.80 -10.94
C LYS A 141 -1.74 11.24 -11.02
N ALA A 142 -2.78 12.06 -10.83
CA ALA A 142 -4.17 11.63 -10.98
C ALA A 142 -4.46 11.13 -12.42
N LYS A 143 -3.96 11.85 -13.44
CA LYS A 143 -4.04 11.40 -14.84
C LYS A 143 -3.35 10.05 -15.05
N LEU A 144 -2.15 9.88 -14.46
CA LEU A 144 -1.44 8.60 -14.52
C LEU A 144 -2.25 7.48 -13.88
N VAL A 145 -2.80 7.70 -12.68
CA VAL A 145 -3.60 6.69 -11.96
C VAL A 145 -4.78 6.23 -12.81
N HIS A 146 -5.54 7.14 -13.37
CA HIS A 146 -6.67 6.81 -14.24
C HIS A 146 -6.23 6.01 -15.47
N GLN A 147 -5.12 6.40 -16.12
CA GLN A 147 -4.59 5.68 -17.27
C GLN A 147 -4.09 4.27 -16.87
N PHE A 148 -3.45 4.15 -15.71
CA PHE A 148 -2.96 2.88 -15.18
C PHE A 148 -4.12 1.92 -14.87
N GLU A 149 -5.18 2.39 -14.24
CA GLU A 149 -6.35 1.56 -13.92
C GLU A 149 -7.02 1.03 -15.18
N SER A 150 -7.16 1.87 -16.22
CA SER A 150 -7.65 1.43 -17.52
C SER A 150 -6.73 0.38 -18.18
N ALA A 151 -5.41 0.55 -18.09
CA ALA A 151 -4.44 -0.42 -18.59
C ALA A 151 -4.50 -1.74 -17.82
N TRP A 152 -4.73 -1.65 -16.50
CA TRP A 152 -4.87 -2.82 -15.65
C TRP A 152 -6.12 -3.64 -15.96
N GLU A 153 -7.24 -2.99 -16.30
CA GLU A 153 -8.46 -3.68 -16.74
C GLU A 153 -8.24 -4.46 -18.04
N ILE A 154 -7.53 -3.87 -19.01
CA ILE A 154 -7.13 -4.53 -20.26
C ILE A 154 -6.25 -5.75 -19.95
N TYR A 155 -5.27 -5.59 -19.07
CA TYR A 155 -4.40 -6.68 -18.61
C TYR A 155 -5.19 -7.81 -17.95
N ALA A 156 -6.12 -7.48 -17.05
CA ALA A 156 -6.97 -8.44 -16.35
C ALA A 156 -7.91 -9.20 -17.29
N SER A 157 -8.26 -8.62 -18.44
CA SER A 157 -9.04 -9.29 -19.49
C SER A 157 -8.22 -10.24 -20.38
N GLY A 158 -6.89 -10.31 -20.17
CA GLY A 158 -5.98 -11.18 -20.93
C GLY A 158 -5.49 -10.58 -22.26
N GLN A 159 -5.77 -9.32 -22.53
CA GLN A 159 -5.37 -8.62 -23.76
C GLN A 159 -3.96 -8.03 -23.60
N PHE A 160 -2.93 -8.89 -23.48
CA PHE A 160 -1.58 -8.47 -23.06
C PHE A 160 -0.88 -7.52 -24.03
N ALA A 161 -1.05 -7.67 -25.34
CA ALA A 161 -0.41 -6.78 -26.32
C ALA A 161 -0.99 -5.35 -26.23
N GLU A 162 -2.29 -5.22 -26.03
CA GLU A 162 -2.96 -3.93 -25.83
C GLU A 162 -2.63 -3.32 -24.47
N ALA A 163 -2.63 -4.13 -23.42
CA ALA A 163 -2.23 -3.73 -22.08
C ALA A 163 -0.80 -3.19 -22.04
N LYS A 164 0.15 -3.85 -22.73
CA LYS A 164 1.53 -3.36 -22.85
C LYS A 164 1.57 -1.93 -23.38
N SER A 165 0.91 -1.70 -24.52
CA SER A 165 0.84 -0.38 -25.14
C SER A 165 0.21 0.67 -24.21
N ALA A 166 -0.80 0.27 -23.44
CA ALA A 166 -1.48 1.15 -22.48
C ALA A 166 -0.57 1.48 -21.27
N PHE A 167 0.20 0.52 -20.74
CA PHE A 167 1.19 0.79 -19.69
C PHE A 167 2.36 1.63 -20.18
N GLU A 168 2.84 1.42 -21.42
CA GLU A 168 3.85 2.30 -22.03
C GLU A 168 3.33 3.74 -22.21
N ALA A 169 2.04 3.93 -22.46
CA ALA A 169 1.43 5.26 -22.48
C ALA A 169 1.43 5.93 -21.10
N CYS A 170 1.32 5.16 -20.00
CA CYS A 170 1.49 5.68 -18.64
C CYS A 170 2.90 6.26 -18.44
N LEU A 171 3.93 5.58 -18.93
CA LEU A 171 5.33 6.02 -18.81
C LEU A 171 5.62 7.33 -19.57
N LYS A 172 4.81 7.67 -20.58
CA LYS A 172 4.88 8.98 -21.26
C LYS A 172 4.32 10.12 -20.41
N ILE A 173 3.45 9.83 -19.44
CA ILE A 173 2.90 10.84 -18.52
C ILE A 173 3.96 11.18 -17.45
N MET A 174 4.51 10.16 -16.81
CA MET A 174 5.62 10.30 -15.85
C MET A 174 6.27 8.94 -15.61
N ASP A 175 7.47 8.96 -15.04
CA ASP A 175 8.15 7.75 -14.60
C ASP A 175 7.34 7.05 -13.50
N ASP A 176 7.02 5.77 -13.71
CA ASP A 176 6.13 5.00 -12.86
C ASP A 176 6.50 3.52 -12.85
N GLU A 177 7.06 3.08 -11.74
CA GLU A 177 7.58 1.73 -11.63
C GLU A 177 6.51 0.65 -11.79
N PRO A 178 5.30 0.74 -11.21
CA PRO A 178 4.23 -0.22 -11.47
C PRO A 178 3.89 -0.35 -12.96
N SER A 179 3.83 0.76 -13.71
CA SER A 179 3.58 0.70 -15.16
C SER A 179 4.68 -0.01 -15.91
N ARG A 180 5.95 0.19 -15.51
CA ARG A 180 7.11 -0.51 -16.11
C ARG A 180 7.06 -2.00 -15.85
N ILE A 181 6.73 -2.40 -14.61
CA ILE A 181 6.63 -3.81 -14.21
C ILE A 181 5.53 -4.52 -15.01
N TYR A 182 4.34 -3.91 -15.12
CA TYR A 182 3.25 -4.52 -15.87
C TYR A 182 3.50 -4.55 -17.38
N ALA A 183 4.12 -3.52 -17.94
CA ALA A 183 4.53 -3.55 -19.36
C ALA A 183 5.48 -4.70 -19.66
N ALA A 184 6.45 -4.96 -18.77
CA ALA A 184 7.37 -6.08 -18.90
C ALA A 184 6.69 -7.45 -18.70
N GLN A 185 5.68 -7.55 -17.88
CA GLN A 185 4.90 -8.80 -17.69
C GLN A 185 3.99 -9.13 -18.89
N CYS A 186 3.75 -8.18 -19.77
CA CYS A 186 2.99 -8.39 -21.00
C CYS A 186 3.82 -8.94 -22.17
N GLU A 187 5.12 -9.17 -21.99
CA GLU A 187 6.03 -9.79 -22.98
C GLU A 187 5.89 -11.30 -22.98
#